data_b6d628e2ab6a5f0bcb9cff6fa521ab89
#
_entry.id   b6d628e2ab6a5f0bcb9cff6fa521ab89
#
_cell.length_a   1.000
_cell.length_b   1.000
_cell.length_c   1.000
_cell.angle_alpha   90.00
_cell.angle_beta   90.00
_cell.angle_gamma   90.00
#
_symmetry.space_group_name_H-M   'P 1'
#
loop_
_entity.id
_entity.type
_entity.pdbx_description
1 polymer ?
#
loop_
_entity_poly.entity_id
_entity_poly.type
_entity_poly.pdbx_seq_one_letter_code
_entity_poly.pdbx_strand_id
1 'polypeptide(L)'
;MKISISYPPLENKKGVPTLTQNRQFQYFNSPTYIYPVVPASAATLLYKNGYDVFWDDGIAEELSYEQWLKRIIKEKPDIIVIETKTPVIKQHWQIIKELKNKSLEIGNWKLEIVLMGDHVTALPEESFEHCPVDYVLTGGDYDFTLLNLANHLTKHEELEAGWYLRQAPISNFQFPNKSQIPNFKIQRPLITSTEKFQLNHDLNSLLLIDRELTKWKLYAYKNGNFKYTPGTYIMASRDCWYGKCSFCSWANTLFPCASYRVRKVENVLEEIGSLIKLGVKEIMDDSGTFPIDKWLEEFCRGMIERGYNKKVKISCNMRINAIQDLKIYELMKQAGFRMILFGLESANQKTLDKLNKGLQVKEIEPCLKICHQAGLEPHITVMVGYPWEALADVERTLCFVKKLFHDGIVDSLQATIMIPYPGTELYKYCLENDLLKKDLFESDGVPRLASLARDDFAAYGGKIDYDRFDQREQIMKSSLSDAEIKKMIQKLYRSFFTPRFFWNKIKSIRSLSDIKFYLRAGLKVLGHLGDFARK
;
A
#
# COMPACT_ATOMS: atom_id res chain seq x y z
N MET A 1 -8.02 -5.30 28.46
CA MET A 1 -7.08 -4.46 27.71
C MET A 1 -7.80 -3.93 26.47
N LYS A 2 -7.72 -2.61 26.25
CA LYS A 2 -8.32 -1.91 25.11
C LYS A 2 -7.25 -1.60 24.08
N ILE A 3 -7.47 -2.03 22.85
CA ILE A 3 -6.51 -1.89 21.74
C ILE A 3 -7.14 -1.06 20.62
N SER A 4 -6.50 0.05 20.27
CA SER A 4 -6.89 0.86 19.14
C SER A 4 -6.03 0.51 17.91
N ILE A 5 -6.66 0.17 16.79
CA ILE A 5 -6.00 0.16 15.49
C ILE A 5 -6.32 1.49 14.84
N SER A 6 -5.29 2.34 14.70
CA SER A 6 -5.48 3.77 14.48
C SER A 6 -4.79 4.27 13.22
N TYR A 7 -5.52 5.08 12.46
CA TYR A 7 -5.04 5.88 11.33
C TYR A 7 -5.27 7.36 11.66
N PRO A 8 -4.30 8.01 12.34
CA PRO A 8 -4.42 9.41 12.70
C PRO A 8 -4.57 10.29 11.47
N PRO A 9 -5.40 11.35 11.51
CA PRO A 9 -5.43 12.34 10.45
C PRO A 9 -4.06 12.98 10.26
N LEU A 10 -3.59 13.03 9.02
CA LEU A 10 -2.32 13.63 8.65
C LEU A 10 -2.57 14.95 7.95
N GLU A 11 -2.19 16.03 8.58
CA GLU A 11 -2.29 17.36 8.00
C GLU A 11 -1.27 17.54 6.89
N ASN A 12 -1.74 17.67 5.65
CA ASN A 12 -0.85 17.88 4.53
C ASN A 12 -1.53 18.69 3.41
N LYS A 13 -0.82 19.72 2.92
CA LYS A 13 -1.24 20.51 1.74
C LYS A 13 -1.26 19.69 0.44
N LYS A 14 -0.65 18.49 0.45
CA LYS A 14 -0.58 17.58 -0.71
C LYS A 14 -1.89 16.80 -0.94
N GLY A 15 -2.82 16.77 0.03
CA GLY A 15 -4.10 16.06 -0.05
C GLY A 15 -4.24 14.92 0.96
N VAL A 16 -5.13 13.97 0.67
CA VAL A 16 -5.41 12.82 1.54
C VAL A 16 -4.43 11.68 1.24
N PRO A 17 -3.73 11.16 2.26
CA PRO A 17 -2.75 10.08 2.06
C PRO A 17 -3.42 8.72 1.86
N THR A 18 -2.82 7.87 1.03
CA THR A 18 -3.18 6.47 0.90
C THR A 18 -2.22 5.63 1.74
N LEU A 19 -2.65 5.19 2.92
CA LEU A 19 -1.79 4.46 3.86
C LEU A 19 -1.94 2.95 3.76
N THR A 20 -3.17 2.48 3.68
CA THR A 20 -3.47 1.07 3.86
C THR A 20 -3.15 0.25 2.62
N GLN A 21 -2.54 -0.89 2.80
CA GLN A 21 -2.30 -2.00 1.85
C GLN A 21 -2.01 -1.65 0.38
N ASN A 22 -1.83 -0.38 0.06
CA ASN A 22 -1.41 0.04 -1.26
C ASN A 22 0.13 -0.05 -1.33
N ARG A 23 0.64 -0.75 -2.34
CA ARG A 23 2.09 -0.88 -2.59
C ARG A 23 2.74 0.43 -2.96
N GLN A 24 1.91 1.38 -3.35
CA GLN A 24 2.35 2.70 -3.79
C GLN A 24 1.71 3.75 -2.89
N PHE A 25 2.52 4.67 -2.38
CA PHE A 25 2.02 5.78 -1.60
C PHE A 25 1.81 7.01 -2.48
N GLN A 26 0.63 7.61 -2.36
CA GLN A 26 0.31 8.88 -3.00
C GLN A 26 -0.67 9.67 -2.13
N TYR A 27 -0.54 11.00 -2.16
CA TYR A 27 -1.59 11.89 -1.71
C TYR A 27 -2.57 12.14 -2.86
N PHE A 28 -3.87 12.10 -2.57
CA PHE A 28 -4.91 12.37 -3.54
C PHE A 28 -5.65 13.68 -3.21
N ASN A 29 -5.89 14.53 -4.22
CA ASN A 29 -6.77 15.69 -4.04
C ASN A 29 -8.22 15.28 -3.72
N SER A 30 -8.67 14.15 -4.22
CA SER A 30 -9.97 13.57 -3.86
C SER A 30 -9.75 12.33 -3.01
N PRO A 31 -10.47 12.16 -1.89
CA PRO A 31 -10.34 11.01 -1.03
C PRO A 31 -10.47 9.69 -1.81
N THR A 32 -9.52 8.78 -1.60
CA THR A 32 -9.55 7.42 -2.08
C THR A 32 -9.18 6.53 -0.92
N TYR A 33 -10.18 5.84 -0.35
CA TYR A 33 -9.99 4.99 0.82
C TYR A 33 -9.91 3.54 0.39
N ILE A 34 -8.85 2.86 0.84
CA ILE A 34 -8.64 1.42 0.63
C ILE A 34 -8.91 0.73 1.95
N TYR A 35 -9.75 -0.30 1.94
CA TYR A 35 -10.06 -1.05 3.14
C TYR A 35 -8.83 -1.85 3.60
N PRO A 36 -8.35 -1.66 4.85
CA PRO A 36 -7.12 -2.27 5.34
C PRO A 36 -7.35 -3.72 5.78
N VAL A 37 -7.26 -4.66 4.84
CA VAL A 37 -7.67 -6.08 5.03
C VAL A 37 -6.91 -6.74 6.18
N VAL A 38 -5.56 -6.63 6.22
CA VAL A 38 -4.77 -7.30 7.28
C VAL A 38 -4.99 -6.66 8.65
N PRO A 39 -4.95 -5.32 8.83
CA PRO A 39 -5.33 -4.70 10.10
C PRO A 39 -6.77 -4.98 10.52
N ALA A 40 -7.71 -5.10 9.57
CA ALA A 40 -9.09 -5.47 9.88
C ALA A 40 -9.22 -6.94 10.33
N SER A 41 -8.41 -7.83 9.78
CA SER A 41 -8.27 -9.20 10.24
C SER A 41 -7.70 -9.23 11.67
N ALA A 42 -6.67 -8.43 11.96
CA ALA A 42 -6.11 -8.27 13.30
C ALA A 42 -7.17 -7.81 14.31
N ALA A 43 -7.94 -6.75 13.96
CA ALA A 43 -9.04 -6.27 14.79
C ALA A 43 -10.04 -7.38 15.12
N THR A 44 -10.38 -8.18 14.13
CA THR A 44 -11.33 -9.29 14.28
C THR A 44 -10.77 -10.38 15.19
N LEU A 45 -9.51 -10.79 15.00
CA LEU A 45 -8.85 -11.80 15.83
C LEU A 45 -8.75 -11.34 17.29
N LEU A 46 -8.32 -10.12 17.53
CA LEU A 46 -8.25 -9.53 18.86
C LEU A 46 -9.63 -9.52 19.53
N TYR A 47 -10.65 -9.02 18.86
CA TYR A 47 -12.02 -8.97 19.38
C TYR A 47 -12.57 -10.37 19.73
N LYS A 48 -12.37 -11.35 18.84
CA LYS A 48 -12.82 -12.73 19.06
C LYS A 48 -12.05 -13.45 20.17
N ASN A 49 -10.87 -12.97 20.54
CA ASN A 49 -10.09 -13.47 21.66
C ASN A 49 -10.34 -12.68 22.96
N GLY A 50 -11.38 -11.82 23.01
CA GLY A 50 -11.86 -11.19 24.23
C GLY A 50 -11.21 -9.84 24.56
N TYR A 51 -10.45 -9.25 23.65
CA TYR A 51 -9.92 -7.90 23.80
C TYR A 51 -10.94 -6.84 23.41
N ASP A 52 -10.92 -5.69 24.07
CA ASP A 52 -11.72 -4.52 23.68
C ASP A 52 -11.02 -3.83 22.51
N VAL A 53 -11.63 -3.89 21.33
CA VAL A 53 -11.04 -3.36 20.09
C VAL A 53 -11.73 -2.08 19.67
N PHE A 54 -10.94 -1.04 19.50
CA PHE A 54 -11.39 0.25 18.97
C PHE A 54 -10.83 0.49 17.58
N TRP A 55 -11.69 0.37 16.56
CA TRP A 55 -11.33 0.73 15.18
C TRP A 55 -11.39 2.24 14.99
N ASP A 56 -10.24 2.85 14.74
CA ASP A 56 -10.03 4.29 14.76
C ASP A 56 -9.35 4.79 13.46
N ASP A 57 -10.14 4.99 12.42
CA ASP A 57 -9.64 5.56 11.18
C ASP A 57 -10.08 7.02 11.01
N GLY A 58 -9.31 7.94 11.59
CA GLY A 58 -9.59 9.36 11.50
C GLY A 58 -9.45 9.91 10.07
N ILE A 59 -8.69 9.25 9.20
CA ILE A 59 -8.55 9.62 7.79
C ILE A 59 -9.82 9.28 7.03
N ALA A 60 -10.32 8.04 7.14
CA ALA A 60 -11.52 7.60 6.45
C ALA A 60 -12.80 8.23 7.02
N GLU A 61 -12.80 8.57 8.30
CA GLU A 61 -13.87 9.32 8.97
C GLU A 61 -13.81 10.84 8.68
N GLU A 62 -12.78 11.32 7.97
CA GLU A 62 -12.58 12.73 7.63
C GLU A 62 -12.52 13.66 8.85
N LEU A 63 -11.94 13.19 9.95
CA LEU A 63 -11.76 13.99 11.16
C LEU A 63 -10.60 14.97 11.02
N SER A 64 -10.71 16.13 11.69
CA SER A 64 -9.52 16.93 11.96
C SER A 64 -8.61 16.23 12.98
N TYR A 65 -7.33 16.57 12.98
CA TYR A 65 -6.39 16.04 13.96
C TYR A 65 -6.85 16.29 15.40
N GLU A 66 -7.35 17.49 15.67
CA GLU A 66 -7.85 17.87 16.99
C GLU A 66 -9.07 17.04 17.42
N GLN A 67 -10.00 16.75 16.51
CA GLN A 67 -11.16 15.90 16.79
C GLN A 67 -10.74 14.46 17.10
N TRP A 68 -9.81 13.95 16.31
CA TRP A 68 -9.24 12.62 16.53
C TRP A 68 -8.50 12.53 17.88
N LEU A 69 -7.63 13.49 18.19
CA LEU A 69 -6.87 13.52 19.44
C LEU A 69 -7.79 13.58 20.66
N LYS A 70 -8.84 14.41 20.64
CA LYS A 70 -9.87 14.47 21.70
C LYS A 70 -10.56 13.10 21.88
N ARG A 71 -10.84 12.40 20.77
CA ARG A 71 -11.43 11.06 20.81
C ARG A 71 -10.48 10.05 21.46
N ILE A 72 -9.23 10.02 21.08
CA ILE A 72 -8.22 9.12 21.66
C ILE A 72 -8.05 9.38 23.17
N ILE A 73 -7.97 10.63 23.58
CA ILE A 73 -7.87 11.02 25.00
C ILE A 73 -9.12 10.57 25.79
N LYS A 74 -10.30 10.62 25.20
CA LYS A 74 -11.56 10.15 25.82
C LYS A 74 -11.58 8.63 25.95
N GLU A 75 -11.18 7.92 24.89
CA GLU A 75 -11.23 6.46 24.82
C GLU A 75 -10.14 5.78 25.65
N LYS A 76 -9.01 6.44 25.88
CA LYS A 76 -7.86 5.97 26.67
C LYS A 76 -7.49 4.51 26.38
N PRO A 77 -7.17 4.13 25.13
CA PRO A 77 -6.74 2.77 24.86
C PRO A 77 -5.44 2.45 25.62
N ASP A 78 -5.27 1.18 26.01
CA ASP A 78 -4.03 0.69 26.60
C ASP A 78 -2.93 0.60 25.55
N ILE A 79 -3.31 0.21 24.32
CA ILE A 79 -2.40 0.11 23.18
C ILE A 79 -2.98 0.87 21.98
N ILE A 80 -2.13 1.66 21.32
CA ILE A 80 -2.42 2.24 19.99
C ILE A 80 -1.49 1.61 18.98
N VAL A 81 -2.05 0.98 17.95
CA VAL A 81 -1.35 0.42 16.79
C VAL A 81 -1.49 1.38 15.63
N ILE A 82 -0.37 1.84 15.07
CA ILE A 82 -0.33 2.76 13.93
C ILE A 82 0.38 2.09 12.76
N GLU A 83 -0.30 1.96 11.62
CA GLU A 83 0.34 1.57 10.37
C GLU A 83 0.98 2.80 9.72
N THR A 84 2.25 2.70 9.34
CA THR A 84 3.04 3.80 8.78
C THR A 84 3.66 3.45 7.44
N LYS A 85 4.01 4.49 6.68
CA LYS A 85 4.76 4.41 5.43
C LYS A 85 5.83 5.50 5.38
N THR A 86 6.85 5.29 4.56
CA THR A 86 7.99 6.22 4.44
C THR A 86 7.57 7.69 4.32
N PRO A 87 6.63 8.12 3.46
CA PRO A 87 6.32 9.55 3.29
C PRO A 87 5.63 10.21 4.48
N VAL A 88 5.22 9.45 5.49
CA VAL A 88 4.45 9.98 6.63
C VAL A 88 5.08 9.64 7.98
N ILE A 89 6.20 8.93 7.98
CA ILE A 89 6.83 8.45 9.21
C ILE A 89 7.19 9.60 10.16
N LYS A 90 7.72 10.72 9.66
CA LYS A 90 8.07 11.89 10.48
C LYS A 90 6.85 12.47 11.19
N GLN A 91 5.69 12.51 10.52
CA GLN A 91 4.44 12.98 11.12
C GLN A 91 3.97 12.00 12.22
N HIS A 92 4.05 10.69 11.98
CA HIS A 92 3.73 9.69 13.00
C HIS A 92 4.66 9.79 14.21
N TRP A 93 5.96 10.06 14.04
CA TRP A 93 6.85 10.30 15.18
C TRP A 93 6.42 11.50 16.03
N GLN A 94 5.93 12.59 15.42
CA GLN A 94 5.41 13.74 16.16
C GLN A 94 4.11 13.40 16.90
N ILE A 95 3.20 12.68 16.25
CA ILE A 95 1.94 12.20 16.84
C ILE A 95 2.23 11.31 18.06
N ILE A 96 3.18 10.38 17.94
CA ILE A 96 3.59 9.51 19.05
C ILE A 96 4.13 10.31 20.24
N LYS A 97 4.98 11.31 19.98
CA LYS A 97 5.48 12.21 21.03
C LYS A 97 4.33 12.92 21.76
N GLU A 98 3.37 13.45 21.00
CA GLU A 98 2.23 14.15 21.57
C GLU A 98 1.34 13.21 22.38
N LEU A 99 1.02 12.03 21.87
CA LEU A 99 0.22 11.02 22.59
C LEU A 99 0.86 10.60 23.91
N LYS A 100 2.18 10.34 23.90
CA LYS A 100 2.92 9.97 25.11
C LYS A 100 2.94 11.11 26.13
N ASN A 101 3.16 12.36 25.68
CA ASN A 101 3.09 13.52 26.57
C ASN A 101 1.68 13.67 27.19
N LYS A 102 0.62 13.54 26.37
CA LYS A 102 -0.76 13.58 26.87
C LYS A 102 -1.06 12.47 27.87
N SER A 103 -0.57 11.26 27.64
CA SER A 103 -0.76 10.15 28.60
C SER A 103 -0.08 10.44 29.95
N LEU A 104 1.11 11.03 29.96
CA LEU A 104 1.82 11.45 31.15
C LEU A 104 1.11 12.61 31.88
N GLU A 105 0.63 13.63 31.15
CA GLU A 105 -0.13 14.76 31.72
C GLU A 105 -1.40 14.28 32.42
N ILE A 106 -2.09 13.28 31.87
CA ILE A 106 -3.30 12.71 32.44
C ILE A 106 -2.99 11.81 33.67
N GLY A 107 -1.79 11.23 33.74
CA GLY A 107 -1.25 10.48 34.88
C GLY A 107 -1.86 9.09 35.12
N ASN A 108 -3.14 8.89 34.84
CA ASN A 108 -3.85 7.61 35.03
C ASN A 108 -4.08 6.87 33.67
N TRP A 109 -3.40 7.26 32.62
CA TRP A 109 -3.47 6.63 31.31
C TRP A 109 -2.12 6.02 30.97
N LYS A 110 -2.03 4.70 31.12
CA LYS A 110 -0.85 3.93 30.68
C LYS A 110 -1.02 3.59 29.20
N LEU A 111 -0.23 4.24 28.34
CA LEU A 111 -0.32 4.06 26.91
C LEU A 111 0.93 3.38 26.37
N GLU A 112 0.74 2.29 25.65
CA GLU A 112 1.76 1.67 24.80
C GLU A 112 1.46 1.92 23.32
N ILE A 113 2.51 2.11 22.52
CA ILE A 113 2.37 2.43 21.08
C ILE A 113 3.16 1.43 20.26
N VAL A 114 2.48 0.85 19.28
CA VAL A 114 3.01 -0.06 18.28
C VAL A 114 3.06 0.64 16.94
N LEU A 115 4.23 0.65 16.28
CA LEU A 115 4.37 1.00 14.85
C LEU A 115 4.52 -0.27 14.02
N MET A 116 3.81 -0.32 12.89
CA MET A 116 3.94 -1.37 11.87
C MET A 116 3.94 -0.75 10.47
N GLY A 117 4.35 -1.48 9.45
CA GLY A 117 4.34 -1.02 8.06
C GLY A 117 5.66 -1.28 7.33
N ASP A 118 5.70 -0.90 6.06
CA ASP A 118 6.85 -1.16 5.19
C ASP A 118 8.11 -0.37 5.61
N HIS A 119 7.95 0.87 6.03
CA HIS A 119 9.07 1.70 6.48
C HIS A 119 9.78 1.10 7.71
N VAL A 120 9.02 0.80 8.76
CA VAL A 120 9.58 0.25 10.00
C VAL A 120 10.01 -1.20 9.87
N THR A 121 9.51 -1.93 8.88
CA THR A 121 10.05 -3.24 8.52
C THR A 121 11.43 -3.13 7.87
N ALA A 122 11.64 -2.08 7.08
CA ALA A 122 12.93 -1.81 6.45
C ALA A 122 13.97 -1.19 7.42
N LEU A 123 13.50 -0.31 8.31
CA LEU A 123 14.31 0.48 9.24
C LEU A 123 13.73 0.39 10.67
N PRO A 124 13.78 -0.79 11.33
CA PRO A 124 13.03 -1.02 12.56
C PRO A 124 13.53 -0.19 13.76
N GLU A 125 14.81 0.10 13.83
CA GLU A 125 15.42 0.81 14.97
C GLU A 125 15.25 2.33 14.89
N GLU A 126 15.10 2.89 13.69
CA GLU A 126 15.09 4.33 13.45
C GLU A 126 14.00 5.05 14.27
N SER A 127 12.80 4.48 14.35
CA SER A 127 11.69 5.12 15.08
C SER A 127 11.98 5.29 16.56
N PHE A 128 12.76 4.40 17.17
CA PHE A 128 13.13 4.51 18.59
C PHE A 128 14.08 5.70 18.87
N GLU A 129 14.86 6.12 17.88
CA GLU A 129 15.71 7.30 17.98
C GLU A 129 14.91 8.61 17.88
N HIS A 130 13.76 8.57 17.19
CA HIS A 130 12.96 9.75 16.86
C HIS A 130 11.72 9.96 17.72
N CYS A 131 11.18 8.93 18.34
CA CYS A 131 9.99 9.04 19.17
C CYS A 131 9.95 7.96 20.27
N PRO A 132 9.15 8.15 21.33
CA PRO A 132 8.99 7.18 22.42
C PRO A 132 8.03 6.05 22.07
N VAL A 133 8.21 5.42 20.90
CA VAL A 133 7.52 4.19 20.53
C VAL A 133 7.95 3.05 21.45
N ASP A 134 7.03 2.17 21.83
CA ASP A 134 7.32 1.02 22.71
C ASP A 134 7.67 -0.21 21.90
N TYR A 135 6.92 -0.46 20.82
CA TYR A 135 7.07 -1.64 19.98
C TYR A 135 7.12 -1.27 18.49
N VAL A 136 7.98 -1.93 17.76
CA VAL A 136 7.99 -1.92 16.28
C VAL A 136 7.77 -3.34 15.81
N LEU A 137 6.72 -3.53 15.00
CA LEU A 137 6.39 -4.79 14.38
C LEU A 137 6.89 -4.82 12.94
N THR A 138 7.69 -5.82 12.60
CA THR A 138 8.20 -6.06 11.25
C THR A 138 7.50 -7.24 10.57
N GLY A 139 7.54 -7.30 9.23
CA GLY A 139 6.81 -8.30 8.44
C GLY A 139 5.35 -7.93 8.24
N GLY A 140 4.58 -8.77 7.56
CA GLY A 140 3.24 -8.44 7.07
C GLY A 140 2.07 -9.18 7.74
N ASP A 141 2.33 -10.16 8.61
CA ASP A 141 1.29 -10.96 9.27
C ASP A 141 0.74 -10.26 10.54
N TYR A 142 0.39 -8.99 10.45
CA TYR A 142 -0.07 -8.16 11.57
C TYR A 142 -1.22 -8.77 12.37
N ASP A 143 -2.08 -9.53 11.71
CA ASP A 143 -3.23 -10.17 12.35
C ASP A 143 -2.80 -11.18 13.42
N PHE A 144 -1.88 -12.07 13.12
CA PHE A 144 -1.39 -13.06 14.07
C PHE A 144 -0.49 -12.42 15.13
N THR A 145 0.46 -11.61 14.69
CA THR A 145 1.48 -11.05 15.58
C THR A 145 0.92 -10.02 16.56
N LEU A 146 -0.09 -9.22 16.19
CA LEU A 146 -0.76 -8.34 17.15
C LEU A 146 -1.57 -9.11 18.21
N LEU A 147 -2.17 -10.23 17.83
CA LEU A 147 -2.81 -11.12 18.82
C LEU A 147 -1.77 -11.73 19.76
N ASN A 148 -0.61 -12.14 19.24
CA ASN A 148 0.48 -12.64 20.07
C ASN A 148 0.99 -11.57 21.05
N LEU A 149 1.18 -10.31 20.63
CA LEU A 149 1.54 -9.22 21.55
C LEU A 149 0.49 -9.06 22.65
N ALA A 150 -0.79 -9.05 22.31
CA ALA A 150 -1.87 -8.91 23.30
C ALA A 150 -1.87 -10.06 24.31
N ASN A 151 -1.61 -11.28 23.85
CA ASN A 151 -1.47 -12.45 24.72
C ASN A 151 -0.20 -12.37 25.57
N HIS A 152 0.92 -11.93 24.99
CA HIS A 152 2.16 -11.72 25.75
C HIS A 152 1.95 -10.78 26.93
N LEU A 153 1.31 -9.64 26.70
CA LEU A 153 1.07 -8.63 27.75
C LEU A 153 0.07 -9.04 28.80
N THR A 154 -0.87 -9.93 28.48
CA THR A 154 -1.96 -10.31 29.40
C THR A 154 -1.86 -11.74 29.96
N LYS A 155 -1.25 -12.65 29.20
CA LYS A 155 -1.17 -14.08 29.53
C LYS A 155 0.27 -14.58 29.68
N HIS A 156 1.26 -13.67 29.47
CA HIS A 156 2.68 -13.99 29.54
C HIS A 156 3.14 -15.05 28.54
N GLU A 157 2.47 -15.12 27.36
CA GLU A 157 2.93 -15.93 26.25
C GLU A 157 4.26 -15.38 25.70
N GLU A 158 5.08 -16.22 25.10
CA GLU A 158 6.33 -15.80 24.46
C GLU A 158 6.03 -14.94 23.22
N LEU A 159 6.82 -13.88 23.04
CA LEU A 159 6.72 -13.07 21.83
C LEU A 159 7.28 -13.81 20.63
N GLU A 160 6.52 -13.83 19.55
CA GLU A 160 6.97 -14.34 18.26
C GLU A 160 8.12 -13.50 17.67
N ALA A 161 8.73 -14.03 16.61
CA ALA A 161 9.75 -13.32 15.86
C ALA A 161 9.20 -12.08 15.14
N GLY A 162 10.03 -11.05 14.98
CA GLY A 162 9.69 -9.83 14.24
C GLY A 162 9.44 -8.59 15.09
N TRP A 163 9.60 -8.67 16.40
CA TRP A 163 9.43 -7.54 17.30
C TRP A 163 10.75 -6.84 17.65
N TYR A 164 10.68 -5.52 17.72
CA TYR A 164 11.69 -4.65 18.34
C TYR A 164 11.02 -3.89 19.50
N LEU A 165 11.68 -3.83 20.66
CA LEU A 165 11.11 -3.34 21.91
C LEU A 165 12.07 -2.36 22.57
N ARG A 166 11.53 -1.32 23.19
CA ARG A 166 12.29 -0.40 24.08
C ARG A 166 12.48 -1.05 25.46
N GLN A 167 13.72 -1.19 25.91
CA GLN A 167 14.04 -1.82 27.22
C GLN A 167 13.84 -0.93 28.44
N ALA A 168 13.89 0.40 28.30
CA ALA A 168 13.79 1.30 29.44
C ALA A 168 12.39 1.92 29.57
N PRO A 169 11.83 2.03 30.80
CA PRO A 169 10.58 2.76 30.99
C PRO A 169 10.77 4.23 30.63
N ILE A 170 9.78 4.79 29.95
CA ILE A 170 9.75 6.17 29.45
C ILE A 170 9.74 7.21 30.58
N SER A 171 9.55 6.81 31.84
CA SER A 171 9.34 7.68 32.99
C SER A 171 10.42 8.76 33.23
N ASN A 172 11.59 8.66 32.58
CA ASN A 172 12.68 9.63 32.73
C ASN A 172 13.12 10.28 31.39
N PHE A 173 12.37 10.09 30.31
CA PHE A 173 12.77 10.62 29.00
C PHE A 173 12.05 11.95 28.72
N GLN A 174 12.67 13.06 29.10
CA GLN A 174 12.26 14.39 28.63
C GLN A 174 12.95 14.65 27.28
N PHE A 175 12.18 14.76 26.21
CA PHE A 175 12.71 15.26 24.94
C PHE A 175 13.03 16.76 25.11
N PRO A 176 14.29 17.19 25.00
CA PRO A 176 14.61 18.61 25.13
C PRO A 176 13.93 19.40 24.04
N ASN A 177 13.33 20.54 24.38
CA ASN A 177 12.87 21.52 23.42
C ASN A 177 14.05 22.03 22.58
N LYS A 178 13.81 22.36 21.32
CA LYS A 178 14.84 22.81 20.35
C LYS A 178 15.75 23.95 20.87
N SER A 179 15.33 24.67 21.89
CA SER A 179 16.09 25.79 22.52
C SER A 179 17.10 25.39 23.58
N GLN A 180 17.18 24.11 23.95
CA GLN A 180 18.02 23.66 25.09
C GLN A 180 19.22 22.77 24.69
N ILE A 181 19.58 22.70 23.42
CA ILE A 181 20.66 21.84 22.96
C ILE A 181 21.92 22.62 22.62
N PRO A 182 22.89 22.72 23.55
CA PRO A 182 24.27 22.50 23.15
C PRO A 182 24.88 21.35 23.96
N ASN A 183 25.23 20.24 23.35
CA ASN A 183 26.01 19.11 23.91
C ASN A 183 25.28 17.98 24.65
N PHE A 184 24.02 17.67 24.37
CA PHE A 184 23.45 16.42 24.89
C PHE A 184 23.87 15.25 23.97
N LYS A 185 24.77 14.38 24.43
CA LYS A 185 24.94 13.03 23.87
C LYS A 185 23.61 12.29 24.14
N ILE A 186 22.76 12.19 23.12
CA ILE A 186 21.58 11.33 23.17
C ILE A 186 22.09 9.91 23.39
N GLN A 187 21.91 9.37 24.60
CA GLN A 187 22.11 7.95 24.81
C GLN A 187 21.11 7.24 23.91
N ARG A 188 21.60 6.43 22.98
CA ARG A 188 20.72 5.62 22.14
C ARG A 188 19.80 4.80 23.04
N PRO A 189 18.49 4.74 22.76
CA PRO A 189 17.60 3.90 23.53
C PRO A 189 18.09 2.46 23.48
N LEU A 190 18.04 1.77 24.60
CA LEU A 190 18.34 0.35 24.64
C LEU A 190 17.17 -0.40 23.96
N ILE A 191 17.45 -1.04 22.83
CA ILE A 191 16.48 -1.77 22.03
C ILE A 191 16.80 -3.25 22.13
N THR A 192 15.78 -4.06 22.37
CA THR A 192 15.86 -5.51 22.23
C THR A 192 15.03 -5.93 21.03
N SER A 193 15.50 -6.90 20.29
CA SER A 193 14.72 -7.53 19.21
C SER A 193 14.55 -9.01 19.47
N THR A 194 13.41 -9.53 19.07
CA THR A 194 13.24 -10.96 18.84
C THR A 194 13.96 -11.35 17.54
N GLU A 195 13.88 -12.60 17.14
CA GLU A 195 14.44 -13.03 15.85
C GLU A 195 13.76 -12.29 14.67
N LYS A 196 14.36 -12.40 13.47
CA LYS A 196 13.75 -11.87 12.24
C LYS A 196 12.39 -12.51 12.03
N PHE A 197 11.39 -11.68 11.67
CA PHE A 197 10.01 -12.13 11.44
C PHE A 197 9.94 -13.37 10.52
N GLN A 198 9.00 -14.24 10.81
CA GLN A 198 8.67 -15.42 10.05
C GLN A 198 7.21 -15.31 9.57
N LEU A 199 6.96 -15.61 8.30
CA LEU A 199 5.63 -15.54 7.70
C LEU A 199 5.18 -16.95 7.35
N ASN A 200 4.89 -17.73 8.39
CA ASN A 200 4.54 -19.16 8.29
C ASN A 200 3.15 -19.50 8.85
N HIS A 201 2.37 -18.50 9.27
CA HIS A 201 1.02 -18.70 9.78
C HIS A 201 0.09 -19.30 8.73
N ASP A 202 -0.80 -20.19 9.14
CA ASP A 202 -1.82 -20.75 8.25
C ASP A 202 -2.93 -19.71 8.00
N LEU A 203 -2.96 -19.15 6.79
CA LEU A 203 -3.98 -18.18 6.39
C LEU A 203 -5.41 -18.76 6.41
N ASN A 204 -5.56 -20.08 6.44
CA ASN A 204 -6.86 -20.75 6.49
C ASN A 204 -7.43 -20.81 7.92
N SER A 205 -6.63 -20.51 8.93
CA SER A 205 -7.09 -20.33 10.30
C SER A 205 -7.71 -18.94 10.55
N LEU A 206 -7.54 -18.00 9.63
CA LEU A 206 -8.12 -16.66 9.75
C LEU A 206 -9.65 -16.71 9.76
N LEU A 207 -10.22 -15.97 10.69
CA LEU A 207 -11.67 -15.78 10.77
C LEU A 207 -12.17 -14.85 9.66
N LEU A 208 -13.45 -14.97 9.30
CA LEU A 208 -14.10 -13.96 8.46
C LEU A 208 -14.06 -12.62 9.18
N ILE A 209 -13.58 -11.59 8.48
CA ILE A 209 -13.42 -10.25 9.04
C ILE A 209 -14.77 -9.71 9.51
N ASP A 210 -14.84 -9.23 10.75
CA ASP A 210 -15.98 -8.51 11.27
C ASP A 210 -16.03 -7.10 10.64
N ARG A 211 -16.82 -6.99 9.58
CA ARG A 211 -16.92 -5.79 8.77
C ARG A 211 -17.61 -4.63 9.48
N GLU A 212 -18.52 -4.91 10.42
CA GLU A 212 -19.19 -3.85 11.20
C GLU A 212 -18.24 -3.30 12.29
N LEU A 213 -17.48 -4.16 12.97
CA LEU A 213 -16.42 -3.75 13.90
C LEU A 213 -15.44 -2.78 13.22
N THR A 214 -15.05 -3.11 11.99
CA THR A 214 -14.04 -2.37 11.23
C THR A 214 -14.62 -1.28 10.32
N LYS A 215 -15.89 -0.92 10.52
CA LYS A 215 -16.58 0.21 9.85
C LYS A 215 -16.40 0.20 8.33
N TRP A 216 -16.51 -0.97 7.68
CA TRP A 216 -16.20 -1.17 6.27
C TRP A 216 -16.87 -0.17 5.31
N LYS A 217 -18.04 0.39 5.68
CA LYS A 217 -18.79 1.34 4.86
C LYS A 217 -18.04 2.66 4.61
N LEU A 218 -17.08 3.04 5.48
CA LEU A 218 -16.22 4.21 5.27
C LEU A 218 -15.43 4.12 3.96
N TYR A 219 -15.08 2.91 3.54
CA TYR A 219 -14.24 2.63 2.37
C TYR A 219 -15.05 2.26 1.12
N ALA A 220 -16.35 2.02 1.28
CA ALA A 220 -17.17 1.33 0.29
C ALA A 220 -17.57 2.18 -0.93
N TYR A 221 -17.52 3.51 -0.81
CA TYR A 221 -18.06 4.44 -1.80
C TYR A 221 -17.02 5.39 -2.39
N LYS A 222 -16.04 5.81 -1.61
CA LYS A 222 -15.00 6.78 -2.00
C LYS A 222 -13.74 6.08 -2.51
N ASN A 223 -13.89 5.21 -3.51
CA ASN A 223 -12.78 4.49 -4.12
C ASN A 223 -12.93 4.43 -5.65
N GLY A 224 -11.85 4.76 -6.37
CA GLY A 224 -11.85 4.80 -7.84
C GLY A 224 -11.87 3.43 -8.51
N ASN A 225 -11.47 2.38 -7.82
CA ASN A 225 -11.43 1.03 -8.37
C ASN A 225 -12.83 0.43 -8.51
N PHE A 226 -13.81 0.88 -7.72
CA PHE A 226 -15.16 0.34 -7.76
C PHE A 226 -16.05 1.04 -8.79
N LYS A 227 -16.48 0.29 -9.79
CA LYS A 227 -17.54 0.67 -10.72
C LYS A 227 -18.90 0.54 -10.06
N TYR A 228 -19.10 -0.53 -9.32
CA TYR A 228 -20.33 -0.83 -8.60
C TYR A 228 -20.11 -0.69 -7.09
N THR A 229 -20.93 0.16 -6.47
CA THR A 229 -20.83 0.44 -5.02
C THR A 229 -22.07 -0.08 -4.30
N PRO A 230 -21.93 -0.50 -3.02
CA PRO A 230 -20.73 -0.49 -2.19
C PRO A 230 -19.71 -1.55 -2.63
N GLY A 231 -18.42 -1.20 -2.57
CA GLY A 231 -17.33 -2.11 -2.85
C GLY A 231 -16.45 -2.35 -1.62
N THR A 232 -15.62 -3.41 -1.65
CA THR A 232 -14.66 -3.71 -0.57
C THR A 232 -13.44 -4.46 -1.10
N TYR A 233 -12.50 -4.73 -0.21
CA TYR A 233 -11.27 -5.46 -0.49
C TYR A 233 -11.25 -6.80 0.23
N ILE A 234 -10.58 -7.78 -0.39
CA ILE A 234 -10.19 -9.07 0.20
C ILE A 234 -8.73 -9.37 -0.16
N MET A 235 -8.17 -10.42 0.40
CA MET A 235 -6.88 -10.98 -0.02
C MET A 235 -6.99 -12.50 -0.13
N ALA A 236 -6.87 -13.03 -1.33
CA ALA A 236 -6.83 -14.48 -1.58
C ALA A 236 -5.47 -15.09 -1.25
N SER A 237 -4.42 -14.29 -1.26
CA SER A 237 -3.05 -14.72 -0.96
C SER A 237 -2.23 -13.63 -0.26
N ARG A 238 -1.11 -14.02 0.37
CA ARG A 238 -0.06 -13.17 0.92
C ARG A 238 1.27 -13.51 0.23
N ASP A 239 1.84 -12.74 -0.62
CA ASP A 239 1.35 -11.60 -1.38
C ASP A 239 1.45 -11.87 -2.89
N CYS A 240 2.68 -12.00 -3.45
CA CYS A 240 2.96 -12.15 -4.86
C CYS A 240 3.84 -13.39 -5.11
N TRP A 241 3.33 -14.34 -5.88
CA TRP A 241 4.07 -15.57 -6.20
C TRP A 241 5.36 -15.31 -7.00
N TYR A 242 5.46 -14.19 -7.71
CA TYR A 242 6.70 -13.82 -8.37
C TYR A 242 7.69 -13.16 -7.41
N GLY A 243 7.29 -12.12 -6.66
CA GLY A 243 8.01 -11.50 -5.55
C GLY A 243 9.44 -11.02 -5.79
N LYS A 244 9.90 -10.88 -7.06
CA LYS A 244 11.31 -10.58 -7.41
C LYS A 244 11.53 -9.17 -7.96
N CYS A 245 10.48 -8.34 -8.05
CA CYS A 245 10.61 -7.00 -8.58
C CYS A 245 11.43 -6.13 -7.63
N SER A 246 12.53 -5.55 -8.13
CA SER A 246 13.52 -4.79 -7.34
C SER A 246 12.96 -3.51 -6.69
N PHE A 247 11.84 -3.00 -7.18
CA PHE A 247 11.19 -1.76 -6.70
C PHE A 247 10.01 -1.98 -5.76
N CYS A 248 9.53 -3.21 -5.63
CA CYS A 248 8.30 -3.50 -4.89
C CYS A 248 8.56 -3.50 -3.38
N SER A 249 8.05 -2.51 -2.64
CA SER A 249 8.24 -2.44 -1.19
C SER A 249 7.68 -3.69 -0.49
N TRP A 250 6.53 -4.20 -0.91
CA TRP A 250 5.93 -5.37 -0.27
C TRP A 250 6.77 -6.63 -0.42
N ALA A 251 7.20 -6.97 -1.62
CA ALA A 251 8.03 -8.14 -1.86
C ALA A 251 9.45 -8.05 -1.26
N ASN A 252 9.92 -6.84 -1.00
CA ASN A 252 11.24 -6.62 -0.40
C ASN A 252 11.18 -6.38 1.12
N THR A 253 10.00 -6.07 1.68
CA THR A 253 9.84 -5.81 3.11
C THR A 253 8.81 -6.74 3.75
N LEU A 254 7.51 -6.48 3.55
CA LEU A 254 6.42 -7.13 4.29
C LEU A 254 6.21 -8.60 3.94
N PHE A 255 6.30 -8.97 2.65
CA PHE A 255 5.98 -10.30 2.14
C PHE A 255 7.03 -10.78 1.12
N PRO A 256 8.22 -11.17 1.55
CA PRO A 256 9.23 -11.76 0.66
C PRO A 256 8.68 -12.97 -0.12
N CYS A 257 9.17 -13.17 -1.34
CA CYS A 257 8.69 -14.21 -2.25
C CYS A 257 8.64 -15.62 -1.61
N ALA A 258 9.61 -15.94 -0.76
CA ALA A 258 9.66 -17.22 -0.05
C ALA A 258 8.51 -17.43 0.94
N SER A 259 7.77 -16.36 1.29
CA SER A 259 6.62 -16.43 2.22
C SER A 259 5.27 -16.47 1.51
N TYR A 260 5.24 -16.63 0.18
CA TYR A 260 3.98 -16.67 -0.57
C TYR A 260 3.07 -17.80 -0.10
N ARG A 261 1.86 -17.46 0.31
CA ARG A 261 0.84 -18.38 0.82
C ARG A 261 -0.52 -18.03 0.23
N VAL A 262 -1.30 -19.05 -0.08
CA VAL A 262 -2.63 -18.93 -0.70
C VAL A 262 -3.69 -19.53 0.23
N ARG A 263 -4.80 -18.84 0.37
CA ARG A 263 -5.99 -19.35 1.08
C ARG A 263 -6.68 -20.44 0.25
N LYS A 264 -7.30 -21.39 0.92
CA LYS A 264 -8.15 -22.38 0.24
C LYS A 264 -9.28 -21.65 -0.50
N VAL A 265 -9.63 -22.16 -1.68
CA VAL A 265 -10.72 -21.61 -2.51
C VAL A 265 -12.01 -21.49 -1.70
N GLU A 266 -12.33 -22.50 -0.91
CA GLU A 266 -13.52 -22.52 -0.06
C GLU A 266 -13.59 -21.35 0.90
N ASN A 267 -12.48 -21.05 1.61
CA ASN A 267 -12.44 -19.94 2.57
C ASN A 267 -12.68 -18.56 1.89
N VAL A 268 -12.16 -18.40 0.67
CA VAL A 268 -12.36 -17.16 -0.10
C VAL A 268 -13.80 -17.07 -0.60
N LEU A 269 -14.39 -18.19 -1.05
CA LEU A 269 -15.78 -18.22 -1.47
C LEU A 269 -16.76 -17.98 -0.31
N GLU A 270 -16.48 -18.48 0.89
CA GLU A 270 -17.25 -18.21 2.09
C GLU A 270 -17.22 -16.71 2.45
N GLU A 271 -16.04 -16.08 2.40
CA GLU A 271 -15.91 -14.65 2.62
C GLU A 271 -16.72 -13.86 1.58
N ILE A 272 -16.62 -14.19 0.30
CA ILE A 272 -17.42 -13.56 -0.76
C ILE A 272 -18.91 -13.74 -0.50
N GLY A 273 -19.35 -14.92 -0.07
CA GLY A 273 -20.73 -15.19 0.30
C GLY A 273 -21.22 -14.29 1.44
N SER A 274 -20.37 -14.05 2.44
CA SER A 274 -20.67 -13.13 3.55
C SER A 274 -20.78 -11.68 3.08
N LEU A 275 -19.89 -11.25 2.19
CA LEU A 275 -19.88 -9.90 1.61
C LEU A 275 -21.12 -9.65 0.73
N ILE A 276 -21.56 -10.65 -0.02
CA ILE A 276 -22.83 -10.58 -0.79
C ILE A 276 -24.02 -10.36 0.14
N LYS A 277 -24.07 -11.04 1.29
CA LYS A 277 -25.12 -10.84 2.31
C LYS A 277 -25.10 -9.43 2.89
N LEU A 278 -23.92 -8.80 3.04
CA LEU A 278 -23.77 -7.41 3.45
C LEU A 278 -24.14 -6.39 2.34
N GLY A 279 -24.48 -6.86 1.14
CA GLY A 279 -24.87 -6.02 0.02
C GLY A 279 -23.74 -5.49 -0.85
N VAL A 280 -22.52 -6.00 -0.67
CA VAL A 280 -21.36 -5.65 -1.52
C VAL A 280 -21.66 -5.96 -2.98
N LYS A 281 -21.28 -5.03 -3.87
CA LYS A 281 -21.49 -5.13 -5.33
C LYS A 281 -20.21 -5.35 -6.11
N GLU A 282 -19.07 -4.95 -5.57
CA GLU A 282 -17.76 -5.16 -6.19
C GLU A 282 -16.70 -5.45 -5.14
N ILE A 283 -15.82 -6.39 -5.45
CA ILE A 283 -14.71 -6.81 -4.60
C ILE A 283 -13.42 -6.63 -5.40
N MET A 284 -12.44 -5.95 -4.79
CA MET A 284 -11.07 -5.92 -5.28
C MET A 284 -10.22 -6.88 -4.45
N ASP A 285 -9.60 -7.86 -5.09
CA ASP A 285 -8.56 -8.64 -4.43
C ASP A 285 -7.24 -7.86 -4.42
N ASP A 286 -6.72 -7.59 -3.23
CA ASP A 286 -5.51 -6.80 -3.01
C ASP A 286 -4.24 -7.66 -2.84
N SER A 287 -4.28 -8.95 -3.16
CA SER A 287 -3.09 -9.78 -3.29
C SER A 287 -2.11 -9.16 -4.29
N GLY A 288 -0.81 -9.30 -4.10
CA GLY A 288 0.21 -8.76 -4.99
C GLY A 288 0.08 -9.26 -6.43
N THR A 289 -0.33 -10.49 -6.54
CA THR A 289 -0.79 -11.09 -7.79
C THR A 289 -1.80 -12.17 -7.44
N PHE A 290 -2.96 -12.13 -8.09
CA PHE A 290 -4.02 -13.11 -7.87
C PHE A 290 -3.51 -14.54 -8.12
N PRO A 291 -3.92 -15.53 -7.31
CA PRO A 291 -3.55 -16.92 -7.55
C PRO A 291 -4.00 -17.41 -8.93
N ILE A 292 -3.19 -18.24 -9.56
CA ILE A 292 -3.40 -18.75 -10.93
C ILE A 292 -3.52 -20.28 -10.95
N ASP A 293 -3.46 -20.86 -12.11
CA ASP A 293 -3.49 -22.31 -12.37
C ASP A 293 -4.77 -22.98 -11.84
N LYS A 294 -4.67 -24.18 -11.29
CA LYS A 294 -5.81 -24.94 -10.78
C LYS A 294 -6.63 -24.19 -9.75
N TRP A 295 -5.98 -23.40 -8.88
CA TRP A 295 -6.67 -22.61 -7.87
C TRP A 295 -7.65 -21.61 -8.51
N LEU A 296 -7.21 -20.91 -9.57
CA LEU A 296 -8.05 -19.96 -10.31
C LEU A 296 -9.25 -20.64 -10.96
N GLU A 297 -9.03 -21.79 -11.58
CA GLU A 297 -10.12 -22.55 -12.21
C GLU A 297 -11.15 -23.00 -11.19
N GLU A 298 -10.70 -23.58 -10.06
CA GLU A 298 -11.58 -24.02 -8.97
C GLU A 298 -12.36 -22.82 -8.39
N PHE A 299 -11.71 -21.70 -8.17
CA PHE A 299 -12.34 -20.47 -7.70
C PHE A 299 -13.42 -19.99 -8.67
N CYS A 300 -13.11 -19.92 -9.96
CA CYS A 300 -14.06 -19.48 -10.98
C CYS A 300 -15.28 -20.42 -11.07
N ARG A 301 -15.07 -21.74 -11.02
CA ARG A 301 -16.16 -22.72 -11.00
C ARG A 301 -17.03 -22.54 -9.75
N GLY A 302 -16.41 -22.42 -8.57
CA GLY A 302 -17.15 -22.18 -7.32
C GLY A 302 -17.97 -20.88 -7.31
N MET A 303 -17.46 -19.81 -7.93
CA MET A 303 -18.21 -18.56 -8.14
C MET A 303 -19.47 -18.76 -9.00
N ILE A 304 -19.35 -19.55 -10.06
CA ILE A 304 -20.46 -19.85 -11.00
C ILE A 304 -21.48 -20.77 -10.34
N GLU A 305 -21.05 -21.87 -9.74
CA GLU A 305 -21.88 -22.88 -9.08
C GLU A 305 -22.73 -22.30 -7.96
N ARG A 306 -22.15 -21.37 -7.17
CA ARG A 306 -22.85 -20.64 -6.09
C ARG A 306 -23.71 -19.48 -6.60
N GLY A 307 -23.66 -19.17 -7.90
CA GLY A 307 -24.35 -18.02 -8.49
C GLY A 307 -23.85 -16.66 -8.00
N TYR A 308 -22.62 -16.59 -7.44
CA TYR A 308 -22.03 -15.36 -6.93
C TYR A 308 -21.66 -14.40 -8.06
N ASN A 309 -21.26 -14.92 -9.22
CA ASN A 309 -20.96 -14.18 -10.44
C ASN A 309 -22.09 -13.24 -10.92
N LYS A 310 -23.35 -13.55 -10.56
CA LYS A 310 -24.54 -12.73 -10.87
C LYS A 310 -24.79 -11.63 -9.83
N LYS A 311 -24.19 -11.73 -8.64
CA LYS A 311 -24.46 -10.87 -7.47
C LYS A 311 -23.37 -9.83 -7.24
N VAL A 312 -22.11 -10.18 -7.50
CA VAL A 312 -20.94 -9.35 -7.23
C VAL A 312 -19.98 -9.37 -8.41
N LYS A 313 -19.23 -8.27 -8.61
CA LYS A 313 -18.12 -8.19 -9.56
C LYS A 313 -16.80 -8.31 -8.82
N ILE A 314 -15.79 -8.91 -9.48
CA ILE A 314 -14.45 -9.10 -8.94
C ILE A 314 -13.45 -8.35 -9.80
N SER A 315 -12.49 -7.72 -9.16
CA SER A 315 -11.30 -7.14 -9.77
C SER A 315 -10.07 -7.63 -9.01
N CYS A 316 -8.94 -7.75 -9.68
CA CYS A 316 -7.71 -8.24 -9.05
C CYS A 316 -6.46 -7.65 -9.69
N ASN A 317 -5.33 -7.77 -8.98
CA ASN A 317 -4.00 -7.49 -9.51
C ASN A 317 -3.43 -8.74 -10.18
N MET A 318 -2.77 -8.58 -11.31
CA MET A 318 -2.15 -9.70 -12.02
C MET A 318 -0.90 -9.26 -12.79
N ARG A 319 0.04 -10.17 -12.98
CA ARG A 319 1.16 -9.96 -13.91
C ARG A 319 0.66 -10.10 -15.34
N ILE A 320 1.19 -9.30 -16.26
CA ILE A 320 0.77 -9.32 -17.68
C ILE A 320 0.91 -10.72 -18.29
N ASN A 321 2.04 -11.38 -18.04
CA ASN A 321 2.34 -12.70 -18.60
C ASN A 321 1.93 -13.87 -17.71
N ALA A 322 1.03 -13.65 -16.74
CA ALA A 322 0.56 -14.70 -15.84
C ALA A 322 -0.34 -15.72 -16.57
N ILE A 323 -1.16 -15.25 -17.51
CA ILE A 323 -2.11 -16.08 -18.27
C ILE A 323 -1.95 -15.75 -19.75
N GLN A 324 -1.81 -16.78 -20.58
CA GLN A 324 -1.68 -16.68 -22.02
C GLN A 324 -2.81 -17.41 -22.77
N ASP A 325 -3.74 -18.06 -22.04
CA ASP A 325 -4.88 -18.77 -22.60
C ASP A 325 -6.15 -17.92 -22.50
N LEU A 326 -6.77 -17.67 -23.66
CA LEU A 326 -8.04 -16.95 -23.76
C LEU A 326 -9.14 -17.65 -22.96
N LYS A 327 -9.19 -18.98 -22.94
CA LYS A 327 -10.23 -19.75 -22.23
C LYS A 327 -10.24 -19.49 -20.73
N ILE A 328 -9.07 -19.28 -20.12
CA ILE A 328 -8.98 -18.94 -18.70
C ILE A 328 -9.57 -17.55 -18.45
N TYR A 329 -9.27 -16.56 -19.29
CA TYR A 329 -9.88 -15.23 -19.18
C TYR A 329 -11.39 -15.26 -19.44
N GLU A 330 -11.88 -16.10 -20.35
CA GLU A 330 -13.31 -16.31 -20.58
C GLU A 330 -13.98 -16.93 -19.35
N LEU A 331 -13.33 -17.90 -18.72
CA LEU A 331 -13.81 -18.50 -17.46
C LEU A 331 -13.84 -17.45 -16.33
N MET A 332 -12.82 -16.61 -16.19
CA MET A 332 -12.81 -15.49 -15.26
C MET A 332 -13.98 -14.54 -15.52
N LYS A 333 -14.25 -14.21 -16.80
CA LYS A 333 -15.40 -13.36 -17.17
C LYS A 333 -16.72 -13.98 -16.75
N GLN A 334 -16.90 -15.28 -17.00
CA GLN A 334 -18.08 -16.02 -16.58
C GLN A 334 -18.23 -16.05 -15.06
N ALA A 335 -17.14 -16.15 -14.32
CA ALA A 335 -17.07 -16.11 -12.87
C ALA A 335 -17.37 -14.73 -12.25
N GLY A 336 -17.53 -13.68 -13.08
CA GLY A 336 -17.89 -12.34 -12.62
C GLY A 336 -16.74 -11.36 -12.53
N PHE A 337 -15.55 -11.72 -12.98
CA PHE A 337 -14.45 -10.74 -13.06
C PHE A 337 -14.80 -9.60 -14.01
N ARG A 338 -14.38 -8.39 -13.64
CA ARG A 338 -14.59 -7.16 -14.41
C ARG A 338 -13.27 -6.57 -14.88
N MET A 339 -12.43 -6.17 -13.95
CA MET A 339 -11.18 -5.45 -14.21
C MET A 339 -9.98 -6.26 -13.73
N ILE A 340 -8.92 -6.23 -14.50
CA ILE A 340 -7.63 -6.77 -14.09
C ILE A 340 -6.58 -5.66 -14.15
N LEU A 341 -5.93 -5.40 -13.03
CA LEU A 341 -4.86 -4.43 -12.91
C LEU A 341 -3.53 -5.11 -13.22
N PHE A 342 -2.89 -4.63 -14.28
CA PHE A 342 -1.61 -5.14 -14.76
C PHE A 342 -0.48 -4.13 -14.56
N GLY A 343 0.62 -4.57 -13.97
CA GLY A 343 1.84 -3.78 -13.89
C GLY A 343 2.62 -3.83 -15.20
N LEU A 344 2.52 -2.78 -16.05
CA LEU A 344 3.32 -2.64 -17.26
C LEU A 344 4.69 -2.01 -16.96
N GLU A 345 4.71 -0.99 -16.16
CA GLU A 345 5.82 -0.17 -15.67
C GLU A 345 6.56 0.60 -16.78
N SER A 346 7.15 -0.05 -17.77
CA SER A 346 7.86 0.55 -18.92
C SER A 346 7.73 -0.32 -20.17
N ALA A 347 7.78 0.28 -21.36
CA ALA A 347 7.88 -0.41 -22.63
C ALA A 347 9.34 -0.53 -23.14
N ASN A 348 10.31 -0.43 -22.23
CA ASN A 348 11.71 -0.63 -22.52
C ASN A 348 12.22 -1.91 -21.88
N GLN A 349 12.74 -2.83 -22.67
CA GLN A 349 13.26 -4.12 -22.16
C GLN A 349 14.35 -3.91 -21.12
N LYS A 350 15.31 -3.01 -21.38
CA LYS A 350 16.38 -2.68 -20.44
C LYS A 350 15.85 -2.24 -19.07
N THR A 351 14.74 -1.48 -19.04
CA THR A 351 14.11 -1.05 -17.79
C THR A 351 13.43 -2.22 -17.11
N LEU A 352 12.65 -3.04 -17.82
CA LEU A 352 12.01 -4.23 -17.27
C LEU A 352 13.02 -5.22 -16.69
N ASP A 353 14.16 -5.39 -17.34
CA ASP A 353 15.25 -6.26 -16.88
C ASP A 353 15.88 -5.71 -15.59
N LYS A 354 16.20 -4.40 -15.54
CA LYS A 354 16.72 -3.74 -14.33
C LYS A 354 15.76 -3.79 -13.15
N LEU A 355 14.45 -3.74 -13.42
CA LEU A 355 13.40 -3.90 -12.42
C LEU A 355 13.18 -5.35 -12.00
N ASN A 356 13.89 -6.29 -12.60
CA ASN A 356 13.68 -7.72 -12.43
C ASN A 356 12.19 -8.11 -12.58
N LYS A 357 11.52 -7.50 -13.60
CA LYS A 357 10.08 -7.68 -13.80
C LYS A 357 9.73 -9.06 -14.36
N GLY A 358 10.69 -9.73 -15.03
CA GLY A 358 10.45 -11.03 -15.68
C GLY A 358 9.35 -10.95 -16.75
N LEU A 359 9.36 -9.89 -17.54
CA LEU A 359 8.37 -9.60 -18.59
C LEU A 359 9.12 -9.14 -19.85
N GLN A 360 8.78 -9.73 -20.99
CA GLN A 360 9.29 -9.26 -22.29
C GLN A 360 8.33 -8.25 -22.89
N VAL A 361 8.85 -7.13 -23.42
CA VAL A 361 8.01 -6.08 -24.04
C VAL A 361 7.10 -6.65 -25.13
N LYS A 362 7.60 -7.61 -25.93
CA LYS A 362 6.85 -8.29 -27.00
C LYS A 362 5.63 -9.08 -26.49
N GLU A 363 5.59 -9.47 -25.21
CA GLU A 363 4.49 -10.23 -24.61
C GLU A 363 3.34 -9.32 -24.16
N ILE A 364 3.60 -8.02 -23.93
CA ILE A 364 2.65 -7.10 -23.29
C ILE A 364 1.35 -6.98 -24.10
N GLU A 365 1.46 -6.58 -25.35
CA GLU A 365 0.29 -6.35 -26.21
C GLU A 365 -0.53 -7.63 -26.44
N PRO A 366 0.07 -8.79 -26.81
CA PRO A 366 -0.68 -10.04 -26.96
C PRO A 366 -1.43 -10.45 -25.70
N CYS A 367 -0.79 -10.39 -24.51
CA CYS A 367 -1.42 -10.79 -23.26
C CYS A 367 -2.59 -9.86 -22.88
N LEU A 368 -2.42 -8.55 -23.02
CA LEU A 368 -3.50 -7.59 -22.78
C LEU A 368 -4.67 -7.77 -23.76
N LYS A 369 -4.36 -8.09 -25.02
CA LYS A 369 -5.35 -8.30 -26.07
C LYS A 369 -6.24 -9.51 -25.80
N ILE A 370 -5.69 -10.64 -25.37
CA ILE A 370 -6.52 -11.82 -25.04
C ILE A 370 -7.40 -11.57 -23.80
N CYS A 371 -6.89 -10.83 -22.79
CA CYS A 371 -7.69 -10.41 -21.66
C CYS A 371 -8.89 -9.53 -22.09
N HIS A 372 -8.64 -8.55 -22.96
CA HIS A 372 -9.69 -7.69 -23.51
C HIS A 372 -10.67 -8.46 -24.39
N GLN A 373 -10.21 -9.40 -25.23
CA GLN A 373 -11.05 -10.25 -26.07
C GLN A 373 -12.04 -11.10 -25.26
N ALA A 374 -11.64 -11.55 -24.07
CA ALA A 374 -12.54 -12.23 -23.14
C ALA A 374 -13.61 -11.31 -22.53
N GLY A 375 -13.59 -10.00 -22.83
CA GLY A 375 -14.54 -9.00 -22.32
C GLY A 375 -14.22 -8.50 -20.92
N LEU A 376 -12.97 -8.66 -20.45
CA LEU A 376 -12.46 -8.05 -19.24
C LEU A 376 -11.95 -6.63 -19.51
N GLU A 377 -11.79 -5.81 -18.47
CA GLU A 377 -11.32 -4.44 -18.54
C GLU A 377 -9.84 -4.38 -18.09
N PRO A 378 -8.83 -4.42 -18.99
CA PRO A 378 -7.43 -4.26 -18.60
C PRO A 378 -7.15 -2.84 -18.10
N HIS A 379 -6.66 -2.74 -16.86
CA HIS A 379 -6.09 -1.53 -16.29
C HIS A 379 -4.57 -1.68 -16.25
N ILE A 380 -3.81 -0.68 -16.69
CA ILE A 380 -2.34 -0.74 -16.66
C ILE A 380 -1.74 0.29 -15.71
N THR A 381 -0.65 -0.08 -15.03
CA THR A 381 0.20 0.87 -14.32
C THR A 381 1.47 1.15 -15.12
N VAL A 382 1.89 2.41 -15.13
CA VAL A 382 3.10 2.87 -15.81
C VAL A 382 3.88 3.78 -14.88
N MET A 383 5.19 3.61 -14.84
CA MET A 383 6.07 4.47 -14.04
C MET A 383 7.10 5.17 -14.94
N VAL A 384 7.44 6.39 -14.59
CA VAL A 384 8.47 7.20 -15.26
C VAL A 384 9.47 7.74 -14.24
N GLY A 385 10.59 8.27 -14.72
CA GLY A 385 11.59 8.89 -13.84
C GLY A 385 12.68 7.91 -13.38
N TYR A 386 12.88 6.82 -14.08
CA TYR A 386 14.00 5.91 -13.82
C TYR A 386 15.33 6.61 -14.11
N PRO A 387 16.37 6.46 -13.28
CA PRO A 387 17.64 7.18 -13.43
C PRO A 387 18.44 6.78 -14.67
N TRP A 388 18.12 5.64 -15.29
CA TRP A 388 18.79 5.12 -16.48
C TRP A 388 18.00 5.34 -17.79
N GLU A 389 16.79 5.92 -17.72
CA GLU A 389 16.00 6.23 -18.92
C GLU A 389 16.31 7.63 -19.45
N ALA A 390 16.50 7.73 -20.77
CA ALA A 390 16.54 8.98 -21.49
C ALA A 390 15.15 9.36 -21.99
N LEU A 391 14.99 10.57 -22.53
CA LEU A 391 13.73 11.06 -23.09
C LEU A 391 13.13 10.09 -24.12
N ALA A 392 13.97 9.56 -25.03
CA ALA A 392 13.54 8.61 -26.05
C ALA A 392 12.95 7.30 -25.46
N ASP A 393 13.42 6.87 -24.30
CA ASP A 393 12.90 5.68 -23.61
C ASP A 393 11.51 5.93 -23.05
N VAL A 394 11.30 7.09 -22.43
CA VAL A 394 10.00 7.52 -21.90
C VAL A 394 9.01 7.74 -23.03
N GLU A 395 9.45 8.35 -24.15
CA GLU A 395 8.62 8.55 -25.34
C GLU A 395 8.23 7.21 -25.99
N ARG A 396 9.11 6.21 -26.00
CA ARG A 396 8.77 4.85 -26.45
C ARG A 396 7.64 4.25 -25.61
N THR A 397 7.73 4.38 -24.29
CA THR A 397 6.66 3.93 -23.38
C THR A 397 5.35 4.69 -23.63
N LEU A 398 5.41 6.01 -23.80
CA LEU A 398 4.24 6.84 -24.12
C LEU A 398 3.59 6.43 -25.46
N CYS A 399 4.39 6.22 -26.51
CA CYS A 399 3.89 5.79 -27.83
C CYS A 399 3.22 4.41 -27.74
N PHE A 400 3.83 3.49 -27.00
CA PHE A 400 3.29 2.15 -26.79
C PHE A 400 1.93 2.21 -26.07
N VAL A 401 1.84 2.97 -24.98
CA VAL A 401 0.58 3.16 -24.22
C VAL A 401 -0.50 3.82 -25.11
N LYS A 402 -0.14 4.85 -25.89
CA LYS A 402 -1.07 5.48 -26.84
C LYS A 402 -1.61 4.47 -27.86
N LYS A 403 -0.75 3.58 -28.38
CA LYS A 403 -1.16 2.52 -29.28
C LYS A 403 -2.18 1.59 -28.62
N LEU A 404 -1.93 1.13 -27.40
CA LEU A 404 -2.84 0.26 -26.65
C LEU A 404 -4.23 0.88 -26.47
N PHE A 405 -4.32 2.19 -26.15
CA PHE A 405 -5.58 2.91 -26.06
C PHE A 405 -6.24 3.13 -27.42
N HIS A 406 -5.46 3.48 -28.44
CA HIS A 406 -5.96 3.66 -29.80
C HIS A 406 -6.58 2.36 -30.33
N ASP A 407 -5.93 1.23 -30.09
CA ASP A 407 -6.41 -0.09 -30.55
C ASP A 407 -7.56 -0.62 -29.67
N GLY A 408 -7.87 0.06 -28.56
CA GLY A 408 -8.96 -0.30 -27.64
C GLY A 408 -8.66 -1.50 -26.77
N ILE A 409 -7.38 -1.86 -26.60
CA ILE A 409 -6.92 -3.02 -25.84
C ILE A 409 -6.98 -2.76 -24.32
N VAL A 410 -6.83 -1.49 -23.90
CA VAL A 410 -6.75 -1.07 -22.50
C VAL A 410 -7.89 -0.13 -22.16
N ASP A 411 -8.44 -0.28 -20.96
CA ASP A 411 -9.60 0.47 -20.48
C ASP A 411 -9.26 1.66 -19.57
N SER A 412 -8.17 1.59 -18.85
CA SER A 412 -7.74 2.64 -17.91
C SER A 412 -6.25 2.53 -17.58
N LEU A 413 -5.71 3.57 -16.96
CA LEU A 413 -4.29 3.74 -16.69
C LEU A 413 -4.09 4.45 -15.36
N GLN A 414 -3.06 4.04 -14.62
CA GLN A 414 -2.42 4.82 -13.57
C GLN A 414 -0.96 5.08 -13.96
N ALA A 415 -0.54 6.35 -13.93
CA ALA A 415 0.84 6.74 -14.20
C ALA A 415 1.43 7.49 -12.99
N THR A 416 2.64 7.14 -12.60
CA THR A 416 3.32 7.68 -11.41
C THR A 416 4.81 7.90 -11.67
N ILE A 417 5.46 8.65 -10.78
CA ILE A 417 6.92 8.73 -10.73
C ILE A 417 7.44 7.55 -9.91
N MET A 418 8.52 6.93 -10.38
CA MET A 418 9.17 5.85 -9.67
C MET A 418 9.85 6.35 -8.40
N ILE A 419 9.53 5.75 -7.25
CA ILE A 419 10.13 6.05 -5.96
C ILE A 419 10.88 4.82 -5.45
N PRO A 420 12.18 4.94 -5.14
CA PRO A 420 12.95 3.90 -4.48
C PRO A 420 12.65 3.94 -2.97
N TYR A 421 11.77 3.08 -2.47
CA TYR A 421 11.45 3.03 -1.05
C TYR A 421 12.53 2.29 -0.25
N PRO A 422 12.83 2.71 1.00
CA PRO A 422 13.72 1.99 1.90
C PRO A 422 13.35 0.49 1.98
N GLY A 423 14.37 -0.36 2.08
CA GLY A 423 14.22 -1.81 2.10
C GLY A 423 14.13 -2.46 0.72
N THR A 424 13.91 -1.70 -0.37
CA THR A 424 13.89 -2.25 -1.74
C THR A 424 15.30 -2.36 -2.34
N GLU A 425 15.51 -3.36 -3.21
CA GLU A 425 16.76 -3.49 -3.97
C GLU A 425 17.05 -2.24 -4.81
N LEU A 426 16.00 -1.60 -5.33
CA LEU A 426 16.14 -0.35 -6.09
C LEU A 426 16.67 0.79 -5.20
N TYR A 427 16.21 0.90 -3.95
CA TYR A 427 16.71 1.91 -3.01
C TYR A 427 18.20 1.70 -2.73
N LYS A 428 18.58 0.46 -2.45
CA LYS A 428 19.97 0.07 -2.26
C LYS A 428 20.82 0.40 -3.49
N TYR A 429 20.35 0.04 -4.68
CA TYR A 429 21.03 0.39 -5.94
C TYR A 429 21.20 1.91 -6.09
N CYS A 430 20.19 2.70 -5.75
CA CYS A 430 20.27 4.16 -5.84
C CYS A 430 21.28 4.75 -4.85
N LEU A 431 21.38 4.20 -3.65
CA LEU A 431 22.39 4.63 -2.67
C LEU A 431 23.81 4.27 -3.14
N GLU A 432 24.04 3.02 -3.53
CA GLU A 432 25.36 2.52 -3.96
C GLU A 432 25.91 3.25 -5.20
N ASN A 433 25.03 3.77 -6.05
CA ASN A 433 25.40 4.46 -7.29
C ASN A 433 25.23 5.99 -7.22
N ASP A 434 25.04 6.56 -6.03
CA ASP A 434 24.81 8.01 -5.83
C ASP A 434 23.69 8.57 -6.74
N LEU A 435 22.58 7.85 -6.85
CA LEU A 435 21.46 8.21 -7.73
C LEU A 435 20.34 8.97 -7.03
N LEU A 436 20.38 9.14 -5.71
CA LEU A 436 19.46 10.00 -4.99
C LEU A 436 19.87 11.48 -5.13
N LYS A 437 18.91 12.38 -5.15
CA LYS A 437 19.17 13.82 -5.19
C LYS A 437 19.77 14.27 -3.85
N LYS A 438 20.76 15.16 -3.90
CA LYS A 438 21.48 15.65 -2.71
C LYS A 438 20.59 16.43 -1.75
N ASP A 439 19.57 17.13 -2.27
CA ASP A 439 18.61 17.91 -1.51
C ASP A 439 17.57 17.07 -0.74
N LEU A 440 17.65 15.74 -0.83
CA LEU A 440 16.92 14.82 0.05
C LEU A 440 17.57 14.69 1.42
N PHE A 441 18.85 15.08 1.55
CA PHE A 441 19.60 14.95 2.80
C PHE A 441 19.63 16.30 3.52
N GLU A 442 19.34 16.31 4.81
CA GLU A 442 19.47 17.50 5.64
C GLU A 442 20.94 18.00 5.65
N SER A 443 21.14 19.31 5.72
CA SER A 443 22.40 20.03 5.41
C SER A 443 23.66 19.56 6.14
N ASP A 444 23.50 18.85 7.26
CA ASP A 444 24.63 18.34 8.09
C ASP A 444 24.98 16.89 7.77
N GLY A 445 24.33 16.26 6.82
CA GLY A 445 24.25 14.82 6.67
C GLY A 445 24.57 14.25 5.30
N VAL A 446 25.37 14.93 4.44
CA VAL A 446 25.90 14.25 3.25
C VAL A 446 27.02 13.29 3.68
N PRO A 447 26.74 12.02 3.86
CA PRO A 447 27.78 11.06 4.18
C PRO A 447 28.66 10.89 2.94
N ARG A 448 29.96 10.75 3.17
CA ARG A 448 30.87 10.22 2.15
C ARG A 448 30.47 8.76 1.94
N LEU A 449 29.69 8.50 0.89
CA LEU A 449 29.16 7.17 0.49
C LEU A 449 30.26 6.07 0.37
N ALA A 450 31.53 6.46 0.29
CA ALA A 450 32.65 5.54 0.10
C ALA A 450 33.11 4.80 1.36
N SER A 451 32.57 5.12 2.55
CA SER A 451 33.11 4.58 3.83
C SER A 451 32.12 3.74 4.64
N LEU A 452 30.90 3.48 4.13
CA LEU A 452 29.89 2.77 4.89
C LEU A 452 29.91 1.27 4.60
N ALA A 453 30.21 0.51 5.65
CA ALA A 453 30.02 -0.94 5.65
C ALA A 453 28.53 -1.26 5.37
N ARG A 454 28.25 -2.41 4.73
CA ARG A 454 26.93 -2.82 4.24
C ARG A 454 25.79 -2.83 5.26
N ASP A 455 26.09 -2.68 6.54
CA ASP A 455 25.14 -2.83 7.66
C ASP A 455 24.76 -1.51 8.35
N ASP A 456 25.29 -0.36 7.91
CA ASP A 456 25.08 0.94 8.57
C ASP A 456 23.91 1.76 7.98
N PHE A 457 22.81 1.12 7.54
CA PHE A 457 21.61 1.85 7.10
C PHE A 457 21.02 2.72 8.22
N ALA A 458 21.14 2.32 9.47
CA ALA A 458 20.72 3.11 10.64
C ALA A 458 21.48 4.44 10.79
N ALA A 459 22.68 4.57 10.24
CA ALA A 459 23.46 5.81 10.30
C ALA A 459 22.88 6.96 9.45
N TYR A 460 21.93 6.68 8.56
CA TYR A 460 21.21 7.67 7.72
C TYR A 460 19.86 8.08 8.28
N GLY A 461 19.34 7.35 9.25
CA GLY A 461 18.03 7.62 9.85
C GLY A 461 17.95 9.06 10.37
N GLY A 462 16.86 9.73 10.08
CA GLY A 462 16.56 11.08 10.52
C GLY A 462 17.17 12.23 9.72
N LYS A 463 18.11 11.95 8.82
CA LYS A 463 18.76 12.95 7.95
C LYS A 463 18.16 13.00 6.55
N ILE A 464 17.17 12.14 6.26
CA ILE A 464 16.49 12.05 4.96
C ILE A 464 15.14 12.76 5.04
N ASP A 465 14.82 13.54 4.01
CA ASP A 465 13.49 14.14 3.86
C ASP A 465 12.49 13.12 3.31
N TYR A 466 11.95 12.28 4.19
CA TYR A 466 11.00 11.24 3.85
C TYR A 466 9.66 11.77 3.29
N ASP A 467 9.28 13.02 3.58
CA ASP A 467 8.05 13.63 3.07
C ASP A 467 8.03 13.75 1.54
N ARG A 468 9.20 13.63 0.90
CA ARG A 468 9.37 13.67 -0.55
C ARG A 468 9.25 12.29 -1.24
N PHE A 469 9.10 11.20 -0.49
CA PHE A 469 8.90 9.85 -1.06
C PHE A 469 7.47 9.65 -1.58
N ASP A 470 6.87 10.68 -2.12
CA ASP A 470 5.55 10.72 -2.75
C ASP A 470 5.69 10.50 -4.26
N GLN A 471 4.91 9.64 -4.85
CA GLN A 471 4.93 9.29 -6.28
C GLN A 471 4.67 10.45 -7.25
N ARG A 472 4.53 11.67 -6.76
CA ARG A 472 4.43 12.89 -7.56
C ARG A 472 5.74 13.69 -7.61
N GLU A 473 6.76 13.26 -6.88
CA GLU A 473 8.05 13.94 -6.79
C GLU A 473 9.19 13.08 -7.35
N GLN A 474 10.08 13.69 -8.11
CA GLN A 474 11.31 13.03 -8.57
C GLN A 474 12.41 13.20 -7.53
N ILE A 475 12.75 12.12 -6.85
CA ILE A 475 13.80 12.08 -5.83
C ILE A 475 15.10 11.43 -6.31
N MET A 476 15.07 10.80 -7.47
CA MET A 476 16.27 10.24 -8.11
C MET A 476 16.87 11.23 -9.11
N LYS A 477 18.18 11.19 -9.28
CA LYS A 477 18.89 11.85 -10.38
C LYS A 477 18.44 11.20 -11.69
N SER A 478 18.07 12.01 -12.67
CA SER A 478 17.59 11.56 -13.98
C SER A 478 18.17 12.47 -15.07
N SER A 479 18.25 11.96 -16.29
CA SER A 479 18.58 12.76 -17.48
C SER A 479 17.46 13.74 -17.86
N LEU A 480 16.24 13.51 -17.35
CA LEU A 480 15.10 14.38 -17.52
C LEU A 480 14.94 15.30 -16.31
N SER A 481 14.56 16.54 -16.56
CA SER A 481 14.13 17.46 -15.52
C SER A 481 12.78 17.05 -14.92
N ASP A 482 12.51 17.51 -13.70
CA ASP A 482 11.22 17.24 -13.02
C ASP A 482 10.02 17.73 -13.84
N ALA A 483 10.19 18.86 -14.55
CA ALA A 483 9.16 19.41 -15.44
C ALA A 483 8.88 18.50 -16.65
N GLU A 484 9.92 17.91 -17.24
CA GLU A 484 9.77 16.96 -18.34
C GLU A 484 9.09 15.67 -17.87
N ILE A 485 9.48 15.13 -16.72
CA ILE A 485 8.86 13.95 -16.12
C ILE A 485 7.37 14.20 -15.87
N LYS A 486 7.00 15.30 -15.20
CA LYS A 486 5.61 15.69 -14.97
C LYS A 486 4.83 15.86 -16.29
N LYS A 487 5.45 16.47 -17.30
CA LYS A 487 4.86 16.62 -18.65
C LYS A 487 4.61 15.26 -19.32
N MET A 488 5.49 14.28 -19.11
CA MET A 488 5.30 12.92 -19.67
C MET A 488 4.14 12.20 -18.98
N ILE A 489 3.99 12.32 -17.66
CA ILE A 489 2.83 11.77 -16.94
C ILE A 489 1.52 12.41 -17.44
N GLN A 490 1.50 13.72 -17.62
CA GLN A 490 0.32 14.42 -18.19
C GLN A 490 0.00 13.90 -19.60
N LYS A 491 1.01 13.66 -20.45
CA LYS A 491 0.82 13.07 -21.78
C LYS A 491 0.29 11.63 -21.70
N LEU A 492 0.74 10.84 -20.72
CA LEU A 492 0.22 9.48 -20.46
C LEU A 492 -1.26 9.54 -20.09
N TYR A 493 -1.66 10.39 -19.14
CA TYR A 493 -3.08 10.58 -18.79
C TYR A 493 -3.93 11.16 -19.94
N ARG A 494 -3.33 11.88 -20.88
CA ARG A 494 -4.04 12.36 -22.09
C ARG A 494 -4.14 11.31 -23.20
N SER A 495 -3.46 10.18 -23.08
CA SER A 495 -3.39 9.16 -24.16
C SER A 495 -4.74 8.48 -24.43
N PHE A 496 -5.66 8.46 -23.48
CA PHE A 496 -7.00 7.91 -23.66
C PHE A 496 -8.05 8.94 -24.13
N PHE A 497 -7.74 10.25 -24.20
CA PHE A 497 -8.66 11.24 -24.77
C PHE A 497 -8.69 11.15 -26.30
N THR A 498 -9.17 10.04 -26.83
CA THR A 498 -9.35 9.83 -28.28
C THR A 498 -10.84 9.64 -28.60
N PRO A 499 -11.33 10.08 -29.79
CA PRO A 499 -12.73 9.88 -30.20
C PRO A 499 -13.15 8.42 -30.12
N ARG A 500 -12.26 7.50 -30.51
CA ARG A 500 -12.50 6.06 -30.47
C ARG A 500 -12.69 5.54 -29.05
N PHE A 501 -11.88 6.00 -28.11
CA PHE A 501 -12.01 5.64 -26.68
C PHE A 501 -13.38 6.08 -26.15
N PHE A 502 -13.76 7.34 -26.37
CA PHE A 502 -15.06 7.86 -25.93
C PHE A 502 -16.22 7.09 -26.57
N TRP A 503 -16.13 6.80 -27.87
CA TRP A 503 -17.14 6.02 -28.57
C TRP A 503 -17.29 4.60 -27.99
N ASN A 504 -16.18 3.93 -27.69
CA ASN A 504 -16.21 2.61 -27.06
C ASN A 504 -16.81 2.67 -25.65
N LYS A 505 -16.50 3.72 -24.86
CA LYS A 505 -17.11 3.90 -23.53
C LYS A 505 -18.60 4.19 -23.61
N ILE A 506 -19.05 5.01 -24.54
CA ILE A 506 -20.50 5.25 -24.78
C ILE A 506 -21.20 3.94 -25.14
N LYS A 507 -20.64 3.13 -26.05
CA LYS A 507 -21.20 1.82 -26.41
C LYS A 507 -21.22 0.83 -25.23
N SER A 508 -20.36 0.98 -24.25
CA SER A 508 -20.30 0.11 -23.07
C SER A 508 -21.32 0.47 -21.98
N ILE A 509 -22.01 1.61 -22.10
CA ILE A 509 -23.04 2.04 -21.16
C ILE A 509 -24.27 1.16 -21.31
N ARG A 510 -24.62 0.44 -20.25
CA ARG A 510 -25.81 -0.42 -20.19
C ARG A 510 -26.74 -0.09 -19.03
N SER A 511 -26.30 0.81 -18.13
CA SER A 511 -27.04 1.18 -16.92
C SER A 511 -26.75 2.61 -16.49
N LEU A 512 -27.62 3.18 -15.65
CA LEU A 512 -27.39 4.46 -14.98
C LEU A 512 -26.13 4.42 -14.07
N SER A 513 -25.79 3.25 -13.55
CA SER A 513 -24.57 3.05 -12.76
C SER A 513 -23.32 3.25 -13.60
N ASP A 514 -23.32 2.84 -14.87
CA ASP A 514 -22.19 3.06 -15.79
C ASP A 514 -22.01 4.55 -16.07
N ILE A 515 -23.09 5.29 -16.28
CA ILE A 515 -23.03 6.75 -16.49
C ILE A 515 -22.42 7.43 -15.26
N LYS A 516 -22.93 7.12 -14.05
CA LYS A 516 -22.42 7.67 -12.80
C LYS A 516 -20.93 7.35 -12.61
N PHE A 517 -20.51 6.13 -12.95
CA PHE A 517 -19.12 5.72 -12.88
C PHE A 517 -18.24 6.53 -13.83
N TYR A 518 -18.62 6.65 -15.11
CA TYR A 518 -17.79 7.38 -16.08
C TYR A 518 -17.70 8.88 -15.79
N LEU A 519 -18.77 9.49 -15.27
CA LEU A 519 -18.72 10.88 -14.79
C LEU A 519 -17.76 11.03 -13.61
N ARG A 520 -17.85 10.14 -12.62
CA ARG A 520 -16.94 10.14 -11.46
C ARG A 520 -15.50 9.86 -11.86
N ALA A 521 -15.25 8.91 -12.76
CA ALA A 521 -13.93 8.58 -13.27
C ALA A 521 -13.33 9.76 -14.05
N GLY A 522 -14.12 10.44 -14.90
CA GLY A 522 -13.69 11.64 -15.63
C GLY A 522 -13.25 12.76 -14.69
N LEU A 523 -14.03 13.05 -13.64
CA LEU A 523 -13.66 14.03 -12.63
C LEU A 523 -12.37 13.66 -11.88
N LYS A 524 -12.18 12.37 -11.54
CA LYS A 524 -10.94 11.90 -10.91
C LYS A 524 -9.73 12.04 -11.82
N VAL A 525 -9.86 11.74 -13.10
CA VAL A 525 -8.78 11.94 -14.08
C VAL A 525 -8.39 13.41 -14.20
N LEU A 526 -9.36 14.32 -14.22
CA LEU A 526 -9.09 15.76 -14.19
C LEU A 526 -8.37 16.16 -12.89
N GLY A 527 -8.75 15.57 -11.76
CA GLY A 527 -8.05 15.72 -10.49
C GLY A 527 -6.59 15.27 -10.57
N HIS A 528 -6.33 14.07 -11.11
CA HIS A 528 -4.97 13.56 -11.28
C HIS A 528 -4.11 14.39 -12.24
N LEU A 529 -4.68 14.94 -13.30
CA LEU A 529 -3.97 15.91 -14.15
C LEU A 529 -3.57 17.15 -13.35
N GLY A 530 -4.44 17.60 -12.42
CA GLY A 530 -4.17 18.68 -11.48
C GLY A 530 -3.08 18.34 -10.46
N ASP A 531 -2.99 17.09 -9.99
CA ASP A 531 -1.96 16.63 -9.03
C ASP A 531 -0.54 16.81 -9.59
N PHE A 532 -0.34 16.62 -10.89
CA PHE A 532 0.94 16.81 -11.56
C PHE A 532 1.11 18.21 -12.21
N ALA A 533 0.08 19.07 -12.16
CA ALA A 533 0.14 20.44 -12.71
C ALA A 533 0.56 21.48 -11.66
N ARG A 534 0.38 21.19 -10.38
CA ARG A 534 0.76 22.11 -9.30
C ARG A 534 2.27 22.10 -9.10
N LYS A 535 2.84 23.33 -8.99
CA LYS A 535 4.27 23.57 -8.69
C LYS A 535 4.57 23.24 -7.23
#